data_5bc04a46765ee0ba4041580f2b1de4e7
#
_entry.id   5bc04a46765ee0ba4041580f2b1de4e7
#
_cell.length_a   1.000
_cell.length_b   1.000
_cell.length_c   1.000
_cell.angle_alpha   90.00
_cell.angle_beta   90.00
_cell.angle_gamma   90.00
#
_symmetry.space_group_name_H-M   'P 1'
#
loop_
_entity.id
_entity.type
_entity.pdbx_description
1 polymer ?
#
loop_
_entity_poly.entity_id
_entity_poly.type
_entity_poly.pdbx_seq_one_letter_code
_entity_poly.pdbx_strand_id
1 'polypeptide(L)'
;FFGTFGSFGEDEGQFKLPSAIAVDSDGHVYVADEYSHRINIFDSEGKSVGSWGSKGVGEGQFNGPSGMAFDGEDHLYVSDHRNHRIQKFTKDGAFVLSFGSEGDGEGKLNLPWGVAVDGGDEVYVADWRNDRISKYSSDGKFLRAFGSSGNGDGQFNRPSSVAVDGEGYIYVSDWGNERVQVFGPDGDFITKLRGTATVSRWAQDFLSTNAEEADARAKANLEPDLELFGGDPHEESAHTEKYFWGPVSVKLDAEGKIYVTESNRHRIQIYERGA
;
A
#
# COMPACT_ATOMS: atom_id res chain seq x y z
N PHE A 1 4.67 1.18 -22.79
CA PHE A 1 3.48 1.96 -22.43
C PHE A 1 2.28 1.37 -23.17
N PHE A 2 1.29 0.89 -22.42
CA PHE A 2 0.10 0.23 -23.00
C PHE A 2 -1.09 1.19 -23.09
N GLY A 3 -1.16 2.21 -22.23
CA GLY A 3 -2.22 3.19 -22.21
C GLY A 3 -2.27 3.97 -20.90
N THR A 4 -3.12 4.99 -20.87
CA THR A 4 -3.53 5.73 -19.68
C THR A 4 -5.03 5.88 -19.69
N PHE A 5 -5.62 5.94 -18.50
CA PHE A 5 -7.02 6.28 -18.33
C PHE A 5 -7.18 7.25 -17.15
N GLY A 6 -8.31 7.96 -17.17
CA GLY A 6 -8.57 9.02 -16.21
C GLY A 6 -7.87 10.34 -16.55
N SER A 7 -8.32 11.39 -15.94
CA SER A 7 -7.77 12.74 -16.01
C SER A 7 -8.06 13.48 -14.70
N PHE A 8 -7.48 14.66 -14.52
CA PHE A 8 -7.77 15.48 -13.34
C PHE A 8 -9.17 16.09 -13.42
N GLY A 9 -9.96 15.93 -12.37
CA GLY A 9 -11.31 16.53 -12.27
C GLY A 9 -12.27 15.77 -11.36
N GLU A 10 -13.56 16.13 -11.45
CA GLU A 10 -14.66 15.53 -10.65
C GLU A 10 -15.71 14.81 -11.50
N ASP A 11 -15.63 14.92 -12.81
CA ASP A 11 -16.55 14.24 -13.71
C ASP A 11 -16.33 12.72 -13.70
N GLU A 12 -17.19 12.01 -14.42
CA GLU A 12 -17.05 10.56 -14.58
C GLU A 12 -15.69 10.19 -15.19
N GLY A 13 -15.00 9.21 -14.59
CA GLY A 13 -13.66 8.79 -15.02
C GLY A 13 -12.53 9.75 -14.70
N GLN A 14 -12.78 10.81 -13.94
CA GLN A 14 -11.77 11.76 -13.48
C GLN A 14 -11.40 11.51 -12.00
N PHE A 15 -10.18 11.93 -11.62
CA PHE A 15 -9.65 11.83 -10.28
C PHE A 15 -9.11 13.17 -9.79
N LYS A 16 -9.14 13.39 -8.48
CA LYS A 16 -8.39 14.48 -7.84
C LYS A 16 -7.21 13.98 -7.02
N LEU A 17 -7.39 12.90 -6.26
CA LEU A 17 -6.36 12.31 -5.43
C LEU A 17 -6.55 10.78 -5.38
N PRO A 18 -6.17 10.05 -6.45
CA PRO A 18 -6.26 8.59 -6.43
C PRO A 18 -5.31 8.04 -5.36
N SER A 19 -5.84 7.21 -4.46
CA SER A 19 -5.14 6.68 -3.28
C SER A 19 -4.89 5.19 -3.34
N ALA A 20 -5.76 4.43 -3.99
CA ALA A 20 -5.63 2.98 -4.12
C ALA A 20 -6.24 2.46 -5.41
N ILE A 21 -5.77 1.27 -5.81
CA ILE A 21 -6.26 0.52 -6.97
C ILE A 21 -6.50 -0.94 -6.56
N ALA A 22 -7.59 -1.52 -7.06
CA ALA A 22 -7.89 -2.96 -6.96
C ALA A 22 -8.52 -3.44 -8.27
N VAL A 23 -8.44 -4.73 -8.55
CA VAL A 23 -8.98 -5.34 -9.76
C VAL A 23 -9.86 -6.51 -9.33
N ASP A 24 -11.07 -6.59 -9.89
CA ASP A 24 -11.99 -7.72 -9.65
C ASP A 24 -11.68 -8.92 -10.55
N SER A 25 -12.42 -10.03 -10.38
CA SER A 25 -12.23 -11.26 -11.15
C SER A 25 -12.60 -11.10 -12.63
N ASP A 26 -13.41 -10.11 -12.99
CA ASP A 26 -13.79 -9.80 -14.38
C ASP A 26 -12.77 -8.87 -15.07
N GLY A 27 -11.76 -8.38 -14.34
CA GLY A 27 -10.72 -7.47 -14.84
C GLY A 27 -11.12 -6.00 -14.81
N HIS A 28 -12.19 -5.61 -14.10
CA HIS A 28 -12.50 -4.20 -13.87
C HIS A 28 -11.53 -3.59 -12.86
N VAL A 29 -11.14 -2.36 -13.10
CA VAL A 29 -10.21 -1.61 -12.29
C VAL A 29 -10.97 -0.62 -11.42
N TYR A 30 -10.84 -0.78 -10.10
CA TYR A 30 -11.43 0.10 -9.09
C TYR A 30 -10.37 1.05 -8.59
N VAL A 31 -10.68 2.35 -8.56
CA VAL A 31 -9.78 3.40 -8.10
C VAL A 31 -10.46 4.21 -7.01
N ALA A 32 -9.89 4.19 -5.80
CA ALA A 32 -10.31 5.07 -4.72
C ALA A 32 -9.79 6.49 -4.98
N ASP A 33 -10.65 7.49 -4.84
CA ASP A 33 -10.28 8.91 -4.88
C ASP A 33 -10.51 9.52 -3.49
N GLU A 34 -9.41 9.70 -2.76
CA GLU A 34 -9.44 10.22 -1.39
C GLU A 34 -10.11 11.60 -1.29
N TYR A 35 -9.86 12.48 -2.26
CA TYR A 35 -10.41 13.83 -2.24
C TYR A 35 -11.90 13.84 -2.63
N SER A 36 -12.29 13.09 -3.64
CA SER A 36 -13.67 13.04 -4.12
C SER A 36 -14.55 12.08 -3.31
N HIS A 37 -13.97 11.36 -2.34
CA HIS A 37 -14.68 10.45 -1.44
C HIS A 37 -15.51 9.38 -2.16
N ARG A 38 -14.98 8.84 -3.26
CA ARG A 38 -15.67 7.87 -4.12
C ARG A 38 -14.73 6.80 -4.66
N ILE A 39 -15.34 5.74 -5.16
CA ILE A 39 -14.67 4.68 -5.92
C ILE A 39 -15.11 4.82 -7.38
N ASN A 40 -14.15 4.92 -8.31
CA ASN A 40 -14.39 4.92 -9.75
C ASN A 40 -14.07 3.55 -10.31
N ILE A 41 -14.86 3.10 -11.30
CA ILE A 41 -14.72 1.77 -11.92
C ILE A 41 -14.45 1.94 -13.41
N PHE A 42 -13.49 1.18 -13.90
CA PHE A 42 -13.10 1.15 -15.31
C PHE A 42 -13.10 -0.29 -15.81
N ASP A 43 -13.44 -0.50 -17.06
CA ASP A 43 -13.25 -1.77 -17.73
C ASP A 43 -11.76 -2.02 -18.07
N SER A 44 -11.46 -3.20 -18.61
CA SER A 44 -10.10 -3.60 -19.00
C SER A 44 -9.49 -2.74 -20.13
N GLU A 45 -10.30 -1.95 -20.83
CA GLU A 45 -9.87 -1.01 -21.87
C GLU A 45 -9.64 0.40 -21.30
N GLY A 46 -9.94 0.61 -20.00
CA GLY A 46 -9.78 1.89 -19.31
C GLY A 46 -10.94 2.86 -19.52
N LYS A 47 -12.09 2.38 -20.00
CA LYS A 47 -13.32 3.18 -20.11
C LYS A 47 -14.03 3.18 -18.76
N SER A 48 -14.47 4.36 -18.30
CA SER A 48 -15.29 4.48 -17.09
C SER A 48 -16.63 3.76 -17.29
N VAL A 49 -16.97 2.86 -16.35
CA VAL A 49 -18.21 2.08 -16.33
C VAL A 49 -19.09 2.41 -15.13
N GLY A 50 -18.59 3.20 -14.19
CA GLY A 50 -19.37 3.66 -13.05
C GLY A 50 -18.53 4.29 -11.95
N SER A 51 -19.24 4.82 -10.95
CA SER A 51 -18.65 5.27 -9.69
C SER A 51 -19.69 5.25 -8.58
N TRP A 52 -19.24 5.08 -7.35
CA TRP A 52 -20.09 5.12 -6.16
C TRP A 52 -19.34 5.65 -4.94
N GLY A 53 -20.09 6.04 -3.92
CA GLY A 53 -19.59 6.69 -2.73
C GLY A 53 -19.83 8.21 -2.73
N SER A 54 -19.81 8.79 -1.56
CA SER A 54 -19.91 10.24 -1.34
C SER A 54 -19.34 10.59 0.03
N LYS A 55 -19.03 11.86 0.26
CA LYS A 55 -18.55 12.32 1.55
C LYS A 55 -19.56 12.10 2.66
N GLY A 56 -19.16 11.45 3.76
CA GLY A 56 -19.99 11.28 4.94
C GLY A 56 -19.52 10.19 5.89
N VAL A 57 -20.37 9.82 6.85
CA VAL A 57 -20.13 8.81 7.90
C VAL A 57 -21.11 7.64 7.83
N GLY A 58 -22.12 7.72 6.96
CA GLY A 58 -23.12 6.66 6.77
C GLY A 58 -22.57 5.44 6.04
N GLU A 59 -23.42 4.43 5.83
CA GLU A 59 -23.15 3.26 5.00
C GLU A 59 -22.95 3.70 3.55
N GLY A 60 -21.87 3.22 2.90
CA GLY A 60 -21.50 3.61 1.54
C GLY A 60 -21.00 5.04 1.38
N GLN A 61 -20.88 5.79 2.47
CA GLN A 61 -20.21 7.09 2.48
C GLN A 61 -18.79 6.97 3.00
N PHE A 62 -17.89 7.85 2.53
CA PHE A 62 -16.46 7.84 2.88
C PHE A 62 -15.99 9.20 3.40
N ASN A 63 -14.93 9.14 4.20
CA ASN A 63 -14.12 10.30 4.51
C ASN A 63 -12.65 9.97 4.23
N GLY A 64 -12.25 10.10 2.97
CA GLY A 64 -10.92 9.73 2.48
C GLY A 64 -10.73 8.21 2.35
N PRO A 65 -11.33 7.54 1.34
CA PRO A 65 -11.01 6.14 1.06
C PRO A 65 -9.53 6.01 0.68
N SER A 66 -8.79 5.07 1.30
CA SER A 66 -7.34 4.99 1.16
C SER A 66 -6.84 3.64 0.62
N GLY A 67 -7.25 2.53 1.19
CA GLY A 67 -6.84 1.19 0.77
C GLY A 67 -8.01 0.35 0.27
N MET A 68 -7.75 -0.57 -0.65
CA MET A 68 -8.77 -1.47 -1.19
C MET A 68 -8.21 -2.87 -1.43
N ALA A 69 -9.04 -3.89 -1.19
CA ALA A 69 -8.78 -5.29 -1.53
C ALA A 69 -10.08 -6.04 -1.80
N PHE A 70 -10.06 -6.93 -2.80
CA PHE A 70 -11.13 -7.90 -3.03
C PHE A 70 -10.89 -9.19 -2.23
N ASP A 71 -11.97 -9.84 -1.80
CA ASP A 71 -11.95 -11.24 -1.36
C ASP A 71 -12.22 -12.20 -2.53
N GLY A 72 -12.19 -13.52 -2.23
CA GLY A 72 -12.41 -14.56 -3.24
C GLY A 72 -13.82 -14.61 -3.83
N GLU A 73 -14.78 -13.89 -3.25
CA GLU A 73 -16.18 -13.77 -3.70
C GLU A 73 -16.48 -12.43 -4.39
N ASP A 74 -15.43 -11.64 -4.75
CA ASP A 74 -15.55 -10.30 -5.33
C ASP A 74 -16.25 -9.28 -4.43
N HIS A 75 -16.13 -9.41 -3.11
CA HIS A 75 -16.49 -8.30 -2.23
C HIS A 75 -15.29 -7.36 -2.02
N LEU A 76 -15.53 -6.07 -2.12
CA LEU A 76 -14.52 -5.04 -1.98
C LEU A 76 -14.48 -4.50 -0.55
N TYR A 77 -13.33 -4.66 0.10
CA TYR A 77 -13.03 -3.98 1.37
C TYR A 77 -12.35 -2.65 1.10
N VAL A 78 -12.84 -1.60 1.74
CA VAL A 78 -12.34 -0.22 1.60
C VAL A 78 -11.97 0.34 2.96
N SER A 79 -10.75 0.83 3.09
CA SER A 79 -10.32 1.60 4.26
C SER A 79 -10.92 3.00 4.19
N ASP A 80 -11.88 3.28 5.06
CA ASP A 80 -12.52 4.59 5.22
C ASP A 80 -11.73 5.37 6.30
N HIS A 81 -10.58 5.86 5.86
CA HIS A 81 -9.45 6.31 6.66
C HIS A 81 -9.84 7.26 7.79
N ARG A 82 -10.50 8.39 7.48
CA ARG A 82 -10.85 9.42 8.48
C ARG A 82 -12.13 9.11 9.23
N ASN A 83 -12.82 8.03 8.88
CA ASN A 83 -13.93 7.48 9.67
C ASN A 83 -13.49 6.30 10.55
N HIS A 84 -12.18 5.98 10.56
CA HIS A 84 -11.56 4.96 11.42
C HIS A 84 -12.22 3.58 11.31
N ARG A 85 -12.60 3.17 10.09
CA ARG A 85 -13.31 1.91 9.83
C ARG A 85 -12.92 1.28 8.51
N ILE A 86 -13.27 0.02 8.35
CA ILE A 86 -13.31 -0.69 7.07
C ILE A 86 -14.77 -0.88 6.70
N GLN A 87 -15.10 -0.70 5.42
CA GLN A 87 -16.41 -1.04 4.87
C GLN A 87 -16.26 -2.13 3.81
N LYS A 88 -17.18 -3.10 3.78
CA LYS A 88 -17.28 -4.17 2.80
C LYS A 88 -18.46 -3.91 1.87
N PHE A 89 -18.25 -4.13 0.57
CA PHE A 89 -19.25 -3.92 -0.48
C PHE A 89 -19.26 -5.12 -1.43
N THR A 90 -20.38 -5.30 -2.12
CA THR A 90 -20.37 -6.08 -3.37
C THR A 90 -19.60 -5.29 -4.44
N LYS A 91 -19.17 -5.96 -5.53
CA LYS A 91 -18.48 -5.29 -6.64
C LYS A 91 -19.34 -4.17 -7.29
N ASP A 92 -20.66 -4.24 -7.18
CA ASP A 92 -21.57 -3.21 -7.68
C ASP A 92 -21.75 -2.02 -6.71
N GLY A 93 -21.05 -2.04 -5.58
CA GLY A 93 -21.09 -0.95 -4.58
C GLY A 93 -22.22 -1.03 -3.56
N ALA A 94 -22.95 -2.16 -3.48
CA ALA A 94 -23.94 -2.35 -2.41
C ALA A 94 -23.21 -2.62 -1.08
N PHE A 95 -23.57 -1.86 -0.04
CA PHE A 95 -23.00 -2.02 1.31
C PHE A 95 -23.35 -3.39 1.90
N VAL A 96 -22.37 -4.06 2.48
CA VAL A 96 -22.53 -5.37 3.16
C VAL A 96 -22.38 -5.21 4.66
N LEU A 97 -21.24 -4.71 5.13
CA LEU A 97 -20.97 -4.49 6.55
C LEU A 97 -19.86 -3.45 6.76
N SER A 98 -19.70 -3.00 7.99
CA SER A 98 -18.51 -2.23 8.39
C SER A 98 -18.01 -2.65 9.77
N PHE A 99 -16.72 -2.48 10.02
CA PHE A 99 -16.09 -2.76 11.29
C PHE A 99 -14.95 -1.78 11.57
N GLY A 100 -14.53 -1.74 12.84
CA GLY A 100 -13.62 -0.72 13.34
C GLY A 100 -14.34 0.53 13.79
N SER A 101 -13.70 1.26 14.66
CA SER A 101 -14.06 2.61 15.11
C SER A 101 -12.86 3.22 15.81
N GLU A 102 -12.83 4.54 15.94
CA GLU A 102 -11.68 5.27 16.52
C GLU A 102 -11.24 4.71 17.87
N GLY A 103 -9.92 4.48 18.01
CA GLY A 103 -9.27 4.05 19.25
C GLY A 103 -8.07 3.14 19.02
N ASP A 104 -7.51 2.65 20.12
CA ASP A 104 -6.32 1.79 20.18
C ASP A 104 -6.58 0.40 20.77
N GLY A 105 -7.77 0.16 21.34
CA GLY A 105 -8.19 -1.14 21.89
C GLY A 105 -8.40 -2.22 20.84
N GLU A 106 -8.83 -3.40 21.29
CA GLU A 106 -9.19 -4.52 20.42
C GLU A 106 -10.34 -4.15 19.48
N GLY A 107 -10.16 -4.43 18.18
CA GLY A 107 -11.15 -4.12 17.16
C GLY A 107 -11.29 -2.63 16.83
N LYS A 108 -10.54 -1.76 17.51
CA LYS A 108 -10.45 -0.34 17.20
C LYS A 108 -9.39 -0.07 16.15
N LEU A 109 -9.58 1.00 15.39
CA LEU A 109 -8.67 1.47 14.35
C LEU A 109 -8.38 2.95 14.52
N ASN A 110 -7.19 3.38 14.14
CA ASN A 110 -6.84 4.79 14.13
C ASN A 110 -6.23 5.18 12.80
N LEU A 111 -7.02 5.83 11.95
CA LEU A 111 -6.66 6.20 10.59
C LEU A 111 -6.15 4.99 9.78
N PRO A 112 -6.92 3.89 9.62
CA PRO A 112 -6.48 2.72 8.85
C PRO A 112 -6.14 3.12 7.42
N TRP A 113 -5.01 2.61 6.88
CA TRP A 113 -4.58 2.99 5.53
C TRP A 113 -4.72 1.83 4.54
N GLY A 114 -3.81 0.90 4.52
CA GLY A 114 -3.84 -0.27 3.65
C GLY A 114 -4.74 -1.38 4.18
N VAL A 115 -5.36 -2.13 3.29
CA VAL A 115 -6.11 -3.35 3.57
C VAL A 115 -5.70 -4.44 2.60
N ALA A 116 -5.65 -5.69 3.09
CA ALA A 116 -5.46 -6.89 2.29
C ALA A 116 -6.40 -7.99 2.80
N VAL A 117 -6.72 -8.93 1.91
CA VAL A 117 -7.50 -10.14 2.21
C VAL A 117 -6.66 -11.33 1.80
N ASP A 118 -6.55 -12.35 2.65
CA ASP A 118 -5.85 -13.59 2.33
C ASP A 118 -6.77 -14.63 1.68
N GLY A 119 -6.19 -15.78 1.27
CA GLY A 119 -6.95 -16.87 0.64
C GLY A 119 -7.97 -17.57 1.56
N GLY A 120 -8.00 -17.22 2.85
CA GLY A 120 -9.00 -17.66 3.82
C GLY A 120 -10.05 -16.61 4.14
N ASP A 121 -10.09 -15.51 3.37
CA ASP A 121 -10.95 -14.35 3.55
C ASP A 121 -10.72 -13.60 4.89
N GLU A 122 -9.54 -13.75 5.51
CA GLU A 122 -9.17 -12.97 6.67
C GLU A 122 -8.61 -11.61 6.23
N VAL A 123 -9.01 -10.55 6.94
CA VAL A 123 -8.76 -9.16 6.55
C VAL A 123 -7.64 -8.57 7.40
N TYR A 124 -6.60 -8.09 6.76
CA TYR A 124 -5.45 -7.43 7.39
C TYR A 124 -5.50 -5.93 7.14
N VAL A 125 -5.36 -5.15 8.19
CA VAL A 125 -5.46 -3.69 8.14
C VAL A 125 -4.19 -3.05 8.68
N ALA A 126 -3.57 -2.20 7.89
CA ALA A 126 -2.51 -1.32 8.36
C ALA A 126 -3.12 -0.19 9.20
N ASP A 127 -3.07 -0.37 10.52
CA ASP A 127 -3.65 0.54 11.51
C ASP A 127 -2.65 1.67 11.82
N TRP A 128 -2.60 2.63 10.89
CA TRP A 128 -1.51 3.56 10.65
C TRP A 128 -1.08 4.36 11.88
N ARG A 129 -2.04 4.89 12.67
CA ARG A 129 -1.73 5.70 13.87
C ARG A 129 -1.56 4.86 15.13
N ASN A 130 -1.91 3.58 15.09
CA ASN A 130 -1.67 2.64 16.18
C ASN A 130 -0.38 1.84 15.99
N ASP A 131 0.37 2.09 14.90
CA ASP A 131 1.64 1.42 14.60
C ASP A 131 1.56 -0.10 14.71
N ARG A 132 0.50 -0.70 14.13
CA ARG A 132 0.24 -2.15 14.17
C ARG A 132 -0.48 -2.63 12.91
N ILE A 133 -0.49 -3.94 12.72
CA ILE A 133 -1.40 -4.63 11.79
C ILE A 133 -2.50 -5.29 12.60
N SER A 134 -3.75 -4.99 12.26
CA SER A 134 -4.94 -5.59 12.87
C SER A 134 -5.57 -6.60 11.93
N LYS A 135 -5.93 -7.78 12.44
CA LYS A 135 -6.51 -8.89 11.67
C LYS A 135 -7.96 -9.12 12.09
N TYR A 136 -8.83 -9.30 11.10
CA TYR A 136 -10.27 -9.54 11.28
C TYR A 136 -10.71 -10.72 10.44
N SER A 137 -11.81 -11.37 10.82
CA SER A 137 -12.52 -12.32 9.96
C SER A 137 -13.34 -11.59 8.88
N SER A 138 -13.82 -12.33 7.89
CA SER A 138 -14.62 -11.79 6.78
C SER A 138 -15.94 -11.12 7.19
N ASP A 139 -16.46 -11.46 8.40
CA ASP A 139 -17.63 -10.82 9.03
C ASP A 139 -17.27 -9.64 9.94
N GLY A 140 -16.00 -9.21 9.95
CA GLY A 140 -15.52 -8.03 10.67
C GLY A 140 -15.23 -8.24 12.16
N LYS A 141 -15.17 -9.49 12.64
CA LYS A 141 -14.79 -9.76 14.02
C LYS A 141 -13.28 -9.65 14.18
N PHE A 142 -12.83 -8.90 15.19
CA PHE A 142 -11.42 -8.80 15.54
C PHE A 142 -10.85 -10.17 15.94
N LEU A 143 -9.73 -10.55 15.36
CA LEU A 143 -9.02 -11.78 15.63
C LEU A 143 -7.77 -11.54 16.48
N ARG A 144 -6.91 -10.64 16.00
CA ARG A 144 -5.67 -10.27 16.70
C ARG A 144 -5.05 -9.02 16.10
N ALA A 145 -4.02 -8.50 16.76
CA ALA A 145 -3.10 -7.51 16.19
C ALA A 145 -1.67 -7.90 16.52
N PHE A 146 -0.72 -7.41 15.73
CA PHE A 146 0.71 -7.54 15.96
C PHE A 146 1.46 -6.28 15.55
N GLY A 147 2.66 -6.10 16.10
CA GLY A 147 3.44 -4.87 15.98
C GLY A 147 3.19 -3.89 17.12
N SER A 148 4.07 -2.94 17.25
CA SER A 148 4.01 -1.84 18.23
C SER A 148 4.84 -0.67 17.72
N SER A 149 4.66 0.52 18.28
CA SER A 149 5.41 1.71 17.88
C SER A 149 6.91 1.55 18.11
N GLY A 150 7.71 1.93 17.12
CA GLY A 150 9.17 1.92 17.18
C GLY A 150 9.86 1.61 15.86
N ASN A 151 11.18 1.43 15.92
CA ASN A 151 12.03 1.14 14.76
C ASN A 151 12.76 -0.22 14.81
N GLY A 152 12.59 -0.97 15.90
CA GLY A 152 13.11 -2.34 16.04
C GLY A 152 12.39 -3.34 15.11
N ASP A 153 12.89 -4.58 15.08
CA ASP A 153 12.26 -5.67 14.34
C ASP A 153 10.90 -6.00 14.95
N GLY A 154 9.86 -6.09 14.08
CA GLY A 154 8.47 -6.27 14.52
C GLY A 154 7.80 -4.99 15.06
N GLN A 155 8.50 -3.87 15.12
CA GLN A 155 7.92 -2.57 15.45
C GLN A 155 7.63 -1.77 14.18
N PHE A 156 6.69 -0.84 14.24
CA PHE A 156 6.28 0.00 13.11
C PHE A 156 6.30 1.49 13.46
N ASN A 157 6.45 2.29 12.43
CA ASN A 157 6.19 3.71 12.45
C ASN A 157 5.28 4.04 11.25
N ARG A 158 3.99 4.14 11.51
CA ARG A 158 2.97 4.44 10.49
C ARG A 158 2.97 3.43 9.33
N PRO A 159 2.63 2.15 9.57
CA PRO A 159 2.51 1.17 8.49
C PRO A 159 1.45 1.61 7.49
N SER A 160 1.82 1.70 6.20
CA SER A 160 0.94 2.26 5.16
C SER A 160 0.27 1.21 4.28
N SER A 161 0.85 0.02 4.15
CA SER A 161 0.30 -1.03 3.31
C SER A 161 0.62 -2.40 3.89
N VAL A 162 -0.26 -3.34 3.60
CA VAL A 162 -0.09 -4.75 3.92
C VAL A 162 -0.45 -5.60 2.70
N ALA A 163 0.27 -6.70 2.50
CA ALA A 163 -0.05 -7.74 1.52
C ALA A 163 0.20 -9.11 2.17
N VAL A 164 -0.52 -10.13 1.72
CA VAL A 164 -0.39 -11.50 2.22
C VAL A 164 -0.26 -12.44 1.02
N ASP A 165 0.70 -13.36 1.05
CA ASP A 165 0.88 -14.35 0.00
C ASP A 165 0.05 -15.61 0.24
N GLY A 166 0.06 -16.53 -0.74
CA GLY A 166 -0.69 -17.79 -0.67
C GLY A 166 -0.22 -18.77 0.43
N GLU A 167 0.95 -18.54 1.02
CA GLU A 167 1.48 -19.32 2.16
C GLU A 167 1.21 -18.64 3.50
N GLY A 168 0.58 -17.45 3.49
CA GLY A 168 0.22 -16.67 4.67
C GLY A 168 1.32 -15.75 5.18
N TYR A 169 2.44 -15.57 4.46
CA TYR A 169 3.45 -14.58 4.86
C TYR A 169 2.91 -13.17 4.63
N ILE A 170 3.21 -12.29 5.57
CA ILE A 170 2.65 -10.93 5.63
C ILE A 170 3.77 -9.93 5.35
N TYR A 171 3.56 -9.07 4.37
CA TYR A 171 4.47 -8.02 3.94
C TYR A 171 3.89 -6.67 4.33
N VAL A 172 4.65 -5.86 5.05
CA VAL A 172 4.17 -4.56 5.57
C VAL A 172 5.11 -3.44 5.14
N SER A 173 4.57 -2.45 4.41
CA SER A 173 5.27 -1.18 4.19
C SER A 173 5.26 -0.37 5.48
N ASP A 174 6.41 -0.29 6.12
CA ASP A 174 6.66 0.46 7.36
C ASP A 174 7.21 1.85 6.98
N TRP A 175 6.27 2.72 6.57
CA TRP A 175 6.55 3.97 5.88
C TRP A 175 7.52 4.88 6.65
N GLY A 176 7.28 5.13 7.93
CA GLY A 176 8.10 6.03 8.73
C GLY A 176 9.47 5.45 9.12
N ASN A 177 9.69 4.13 8.90
CA ASN A 177 10.98 3.47 9.10
C ASN A 177 11.68 3.14 7.78
N GLU A 178 11.15 3.58 6.64
CA GLU A 178 11.74 3.44 5.30
C GLU A 178 12.09 1.99 4.94
N ARG A 179 11.18 1.06 5.24
CA ARG A 179 11.41 -0.38 5.03
C ARG A 179 10.13 -1.14 4.72
N VAL A 180 10.29 -2.36 4.20
CA VAL A 180 9.24 -3.39 4.19
C VAL A 180 9.65 -4.47 5.16
N GLN A 181 8.77 -4.86 6.08
CA GLN A 181 8.98 -5.99 6.99
C GLN A 181 8.16 -7.19 6.53
N VAL A 182 8.71 -8.39 6.72
CA VAL A 182 8.09 -9.67 6.40
C VAL A 182 7.86 -10.45 7.67
N PHE A 183 6.64 -10.98 7.83
CA PHE A 183 6.21 -11.75 8.99
C PHE A 183 5.69 -13.11 8.54
N GLY A 184 5.79 -14.08 9.42
CA GLY A 184 5.12 -15.38 9.26
C GLY A 184 3.61 -15.29 9.44
N PRO A 185 2.89 -16.39 9.14
CA PRO A 185 1.44 -16.46 9.30
C PRO A 185 0.95 -16.11 10.71
N ASP A 186 1.78 -16.36 11.72
CA ASP A 186 1.48 -16.05 13.11
C ASP A 186 1.85 -14.63 13.54
N GLY A 187 2.33 -13.80 12.61
CA GLY A 187 2.73 -12.42 12.88
C GLY A 187 4.11 -12.29 13.53
N ASP A 188 4.92 -13.36 13.53
CA ASP A 188 6.31 -13.32 13.98
C ASP A 188 7.21 -12.72 12.92
N PHE A 189 8.07 -11.78 13.33
CA PHE A 189 9.03 -11.13 12.44
C PHE A 189 10.01 -12.15 11.83
N ILE A 190 10.22 -12.06 10.52
CA ILE A 190 11.16 -12.92 9.78
C ILE A 190 12.34 -12.10 9.27
N THR A 191 12.07 -11.07 8.48
CA THR A 191 13.11 -10.26 7.84
C THR A 191 12.59 -8.88 7.44
N LYS A 192 13.49 -8.03 6.97
CA LYS A 192 13.15 -6.71 6.45
C LYS A 192 13.94 -6.38 5.19
N LEU A 193 13.34 -5.60 4.32
CA LEU A 193 13.93 -5.05 3.11
C LEU A 193 14.08 -3.54 3.31
N ARG A 194 15.27 -3.00 3.01
CA ARG A 194 15.58 -1.56 3.04
C ARG A 194 15.70 -0.96 1.64
N GLY A 195 15.60 -1.79 0.61
CA GLY A 195 15.83 -1.42 -0.77
C GLY A 195 17.21 -1.84 -1.26
N THR A 196 17.25 -2.31 -2.50
CA THR A 196 18.47 -2.71 -3.20
C THR A 196 18.46 -2.25 -4.66
N ALA A 197 17.86 -1.07 -4.91
CA ALA A 197 17.68 -0.57 -6.26
C ALA A 197 19.01 -0.45 -7.00
N THR A 198 18.98 -0.91 -8.25
CA THR A 198 20.05 -0.71 -9.23
C THR A 198 19.59 0.27 -10.31
N VAL A 199 20.52 0.71 -11.14
CA VAL A 199 20.17 1.58 -12.28
C VAL A 199 19.23 0.84 -13.23
N SER A 200 18.05 1.40 -13.48
CA SER A 200 17.09 0.81 -14.41
C SER A 200 17.64 0.79 -15.84
N ARG A 201 17.11 -0.09 -16.70
CA ARG A 201 17.51 -0.15 -18.12
C ARG A 201 17.35 1.21 -18.81
N TRP A 202 16.23 1.92 -18.57
CA TRP A 202 16.03 3.26 -19.12
C TRP A 202 17.10 4.25 -18.65
N ALA A 203 17.46 4.24 -17.37
CA ALA A 203 18.52 5.09 -16.85
C ALA A 203 19.91 4.69 -17.39
N GLN A 204 20.17 3.40 -17.62
CA GLN A 204 21.39 2.93 -18.31
C GLN A 204 21.46 3.47 -19.74
N ASP A 205 20.36 3.37 -20.49
CA ASP A 205 20.27 3.88 -21.86
C ASP A 205 20.48 5.41 -21.89
N PHE A 206 19.88 6.15 -20.95
CA PHE A 206 20.11 7.60 -20.79
C PHE A 206 21.57 7.93 -20.49
N LEU A 207 22.18 7.27 -19.51
CA LEU A 207 23.59 7.48 -19.13
C LEU A 207 24.55 7.12 -20.28
N SER A 208 24.22 6.12 -21.09
CA SER A 208 25.03 5.73 -22.24
C SER A 208 25.14 6.81 -23.31
N THR A 209 24.15 7.70 -23.38
CA THR A 209 24.06 8.81 -24.36
C THR A 209 24.41 10.17 -23.77
N ASN A 210 24.57 10.27 -22.43
CA ASN A 210 24.84 11.51 -21.69
C ASN A 210 26.13 11.34 -20.84
N ALA A 211 27.28 11.51 -21.46
CA ALA A 211 28.59 11.23 -20.84
C ALA A 211 28.88 12.10 -19.60
N GLU A 212 28.43 13.36 -19.59
CA GLU A 212 28.62 14.25 -18.42
C GLU A 212 27.85 13.76 -17.19
N GLU A 213 26.61 13.30 -17.38
CA GLU A 213 25.78 12.72 -16.31
C GLU A 213 26.34 11.39 -15.84
N ALA A 214 26.83 10.56 -16.77
CA ALA A 214 27.48 9.29 -16.43
C ALA A 214 28.76 9.51 -15.60
N ASP A 215 29.58 10.50 -15.94
CA ASP A 215 30.79 10.87 -15.22
C ASP A 215 30.48 11.47 -13.85
N ALA A 216 29.49 12.36 -13.77
CA ALA A 216 29.01 12.93 -12.50
C ALA A 216 28.52 11.83 -11.54
N ARG A 217 27.70 10.88 -12.06
CA ARG A 217 27.24 9.72 -11.29
C ARG A 217 28.38 8.81 -10.82
N ALA A 218 29.33 8.54 -11.70
CA ALA A 218 30.49 7.68 -11.34
C ALA A 218 31.39 8.29 -10.24
N LYS A 219 31.36 9.60 -10.10
CA LYS A 219 32.10 10.35 -9.07
C LYS A 219 31.27 10.61 -7.81
N ALA A 220 29.94 10.43 -7.85
CA ALA A 220 29.08 10.66 -6.73
C ALA A 220 29.28 9.60 -5.63
N ASN A 221 29.20 10.02 -4.36
CA ASN A 221 29.13 9.08 -3.25
C ASN A 221 27.70 8.56 -3.10
N LEU A 222 27.41 7.41 -3.70
CA LEU A 222 26.08 6.76 -3.67
C LEU A 222 25.87 5.90 -2.41
N GLU A 223 26.91 5.67 -1.63
CA GLU A 223 26.90 4.93 -0.38
C GLU A 223 27.63 5.75 0.72
N PRO A 224 26.98 6.81 1.22
CA PRO A 224 27.58 7.66 2.27
C PRO A 224 27.77 6.88 3.57
N ASP A 225 28.61 7.41 4.44
CA ASP A 225 28.77 6.87 5.79
C ASP A 225 27.49 7.10 6.59
N LEU A 226 26.78 6.03 6.92
CA LEU A 226 25.49 6.08 7.62
C LEU A 226 25.60 6.53 9.07
N GLU A 227 26.79 6.45 9.70
CA GLU A 227 27.01 6.96 11.06
C GLU A 227 26.76 8.47 11.17
N LEU A 228 26.90 9.20 10.06
CA LEU A 228 26.63 10.64 9.99
C LEU A 228 25.16 11.01 10.20
N PHE A 229 24.24 10.07 9.96
CA PHE A 229 22.79 10.31 10.05
C PHE A 229 22.16 9.90 11.38
N GLY A 230 22.99 9.48 12.35
CA GLY A 230 22.53 9.18 13.71
C GLY A 230 21.51 8.05 13.83
N GLY A 231 21.41 7.19 12.81
CA GLY A 231 20.44 6.10 12.76
C GLY A 231 19.02 6.53 12.42
N ASP A 232 18.82 7.74 11.87
CA ASP A 232 17.53 8.18 11.33
C ASP A 232 17.28 7.51 9.98
N PRO A 233 16.28 6.58 9.87
CA PRO A 233 16.02 5.86 8.64
C PRO A 233 15.65 6.75 7.45
N HIS A 234 15.01 7.90 7.70
CA HIS A 234 14.60 8.84 6.66
C HIS A 234 15.81 9.56 6.07
N GLU A 235 16.70 10.07 6.92
CA GLU A 235 17.94 10.72 6.50
C GLU A 235 18.86 9.75 5.77
N GLU A 236 19.03 8.51 6.28
CA GLU A 236 19.78 7.47 5.60
C GLU A 236 19.23 7.19 4.20
N SER A 237 17.91 7.05 4.09
CA SER A 237 17.24 6.74 2.83
C SER A 237 17.28 7.92 1.85
N ALA A 238 17.17 9.15 2.33
CA ALA A 238 17.28 10.35 1.47
C ALA A 238 18.65 10.43 0.78
N HIS A 239 19.71 9.99 1.45
CA HIS A 239 21.09 10.09 0.96
C HIS A 239 21.62 8.79 0.31
N THR A 240 20.95 7.65 0.48
CA THR A 240 21.37 6.36 -0.08
C THR A 240 20.44 5.91 -1.20
N GLU A 241 20.87 6.05 -2.45
CA GLU A 241 20.03 5.85 -3.64
C GLU A 241 19.34 4.47 -3.69
N LYS A 242 20.00 3.41 -3.26
CA LYS A 242 19.46 2.05 -3.30
C LYS A 242 18.34 1.80 -2.28
N TYR A 243 18.28 2.58 -1.19
CA TYR A 243 17.29 2.37 -0.14
C TYR A 243 15.89 2.84 -0.57
N PHE A 244 14.87 2.29 0.08
CA PHE A 244 13.52 2.83 -0.05
C PHE A 244 13.48 4.26 0.54
N TRP A 245 12.75 5.12 -0.12
CA TRP A 245 12.43 6.44 0.40
C TRP A 245 10.93 6.72 0.20
N GLY A 246 10.19 6.64 1.30
CA GLY A 246 8.73 6.71 1.33
C GLY A 246 8.06 5.47 0.71
N PRO A 247 8.30 4.24 1.23
CA PRO A 247 7.62 3.04 0.73
C PRO A 247 6.15 3.08 1.15
N VAL A 248 5.28 3.47 0.24
CA VAL A 248 3.84 3.71 0.52
C VAL A 248 2.98 2.49 0.27
N SER A 249 3.42 1.55 -0.60
CA SER A 249 2.64 0.37 -0.93
C SER A 249 3.53 -0.85 -1.15
N VAL A 250 3.06 -1.99 -0.70
CA VAL A 250 3.56 -3.32 -1.06
C VAL A 250 2.42 -4.14 -1.65
N LYS A 251 2.68 -4.80 -2.78
CA LYS A 251 1.75 -5.70 -3.47
C LYS A 251 2.50 -6.93 -3.96
N LEU A 252 1.75 -8.00 -4.16
CA LEU A 252 2.26 -9.27 -4.66
C LEU A 252 1.58 -9.61 -5.98
N ASP A 253 2.30 -10.27 -6.90
CA ASP A 253 1.67 -10.90 -8.06
C ASP A 253 1.42 -12.41 -7.80
N ALA A 254 0.84 -13.08 -8.79
CA ALA A 254 0.52 -14.49 -8.70
C ALA A 254 1.76 -15.39 -8.65
N GLU A 255 2.92 -14.92 -9.11
CA GLU A 255 4.21 -15.60 -9.03
C GLU A 255 4.94 -15.35 -7.70
N GLY A 256 4.36 -14.52 -6.80
CA GLY A 256 4.95 -14.16 -5.50
C GLY A 256 6.02 -13.09 -5.56
N LYS A 257 6.13 -12.33 -6.67
CA LYS A 257 7.01 -11.16 -6.72
C LYS A 257 6.45 -10.04 -5.86
N ILE A 258 7.34 -9.35 -5.19
CA ILE A 258 7.02 -8.27 -4.26
C ILE A 258 7.26 -6.93 -4.96
N TYR A 259 6.22 -6.13 -5.11
CA TYR A 259 6.27 -4.80 -5.71
C TYR A 259 6.18 -3.75 -4.61
N VAL A 260 7.22 -2.93 -4.46
CA VAL A 260 7.27 -1.85 -3.46
C VAL A 260 7.27 -0.51 -4.18
N THR A 261 6.22 0.28 -3.95
CA THR A 261 6.09 1.63 -4.53
C THR A 261 6.68 2.66 -3.58
N GLU A 262 7.55 3.52 -4.09
CA GLU A 262 8.19 4.60 -3.36
C GLU A 262 7.64 5.96 -3.82
N SER A 263 7.12 6.76 -2.88
CA SER A 263 6.59 8.09 -3.19
C SER A 263 7.68 9.13 -3.46
N ASN A 264 8.75 9.11 -2.68
CA ASN A 264 9.77 10.17 -2.72
C ASN A 264 10.82 9.96 -3.84
N ARG A 265 10.93 8.73 -4.37
CA ARG A 265 11.81 8.43 -5.52
C ARG A 265 11.05 8.14 -6.80
N HIS A 266 9.71 8.19 -6.79
CA HIS A 266 8.86 7.97 -7.95
C HIS A 266 9.22 6.69 -8.73
N ARG A 267 9.46 5.59 -8.02
CA ARG A 267 9.85 4.30 -8.60
C ARG A 267 9.14 3.13 -7.93
N ILE A 268 9.20 1.97 -8.58
CA ILE A 268 8.79 0.69 -8.02
C ILE A 268 10.02 -0.21 -7.98
N GLN A 269 10.32 -0.80 -6.82
CA GLN A 269 11.30 -1.87 -6.71
C GLN A 269 10.58 -3.22 -6.70
N ILE A 270 11.14 -4.20 -7.42
CA ILE A 270 10.55 -5.53 -7.56
C ILE A 270 11.54 -6.55 -6.98
N TYR A 271 11.05 -7.40 -6.10
CA TYR A 271 11.82 -8.45 -5.44
C TYR A 271 11.22 -9.81 -5.75
N GLU A 272 12.09 -10.81 -5.88
CA GLU A 272 11.71 -12.21 -5.88
C GLU A 272 11.96 -12.77 -4.48
N ARG A 273 11.03 -13.57 -3.97
CA ARG A 273 11.26 -14.32 -2.75
C ARG A 273 12.38 -15.31 -3.03
N GLY A 274 13.53 -15.16 -2.37
CA GLY A 274 14.65 -16.10 -2.49
C GLY A 274 14.21 -17.51 -2.10
N ALA A 275 14.60 -18.50 -2.90
CA ALA A 275 14.35 -19.91 -2.64
C ALA A 275 15.11 -20.39 -1.39
#